data_126d61d2ca0a69a823f209ae10922319
#
_entry.id   126d61d2ca0a69a823f209ae10922319
#
_cell.length_a   1.000
_cell.length_b   1.000
_cell.length_c   1.000
_cell.angle_alpha   90.00
_cell.angle_beta   90.00
_cell.angle_gamma   90.00
#
_symmetry.space_group_name_H-M   'P 1'
#
loop_
_entity.id
_entity.type
_entity.pdbx_description
1 polymer ?
#
loop_
_entity_poly.entity_id
_entity_poly.type
_entity_poly.pdbx_seq_one_letter_code
_entity_poly.pdbx_strand_id
1 'polypeptide(L)'
;KNNFNIGEMKNHIKDLDVESISGKKCVIDRLISKYKDFYEKLDNKFCVLKEIKEIDFSNMKEYKIENAQEKDIDEIGKLLNRSDYKVSKNYIEERKVHLKEGNVRAYFIRNDDTMISTVSTGMETSFLAMVVSVSTDKRYRGKGLASYMVYNLSKELLLEGKVPCLFYNNDVAGKIYHNIGYKEINEWTILFK
;
A
#
# COMPACT_ATOMS: atom_id res chain seq x y z
N LYS A 1 -18.31 -0.05 -20.37
CA LYS A 1 -18.18 -0.66 -21.73
C LYS A 1 -16.70 -0.97 -21.93
N ASN A 2 -16.34 -2.26 -21.84
CA ASN A 2 -14.95 -2.71 -21.87
C ASN A 2 -14.55 -3.15 -23.30
N ASN A 3 -14.84 -2.34 -24.30
CA ASN A 3 -14.42 -2.59 -25.67
C ASN A 3 -13.11 -1.85 -25.98
N PHE A 4 -12.00 -2.34 -25.41
CA PHE A 4 -10.68 -1.95 -25.89
C PHE A 4 -10.13 -3.07 -26.80
N ASN A 5 -9.40 -2.67 -27.83
CA ASN A 5 -8.79 -3.61 -28.75
C ASN A 5 -7.49 -4.17 -28.15
N ILE A 6 -7.53 -5.42 -27.71
CA ILE A 6 -6.37 -6.10 -27.10
C ILE A 6 -5.19 -6.16 -28.10
N GLY A 7 -5.45 -6.28 -29.40
CA GLY A 7 -4.41 -6.32 -30.42
C GLY A 7 -3.64 -5.00 -30.54
N GLU A 8 -4.35 -3.88 -30.54
CA GLU A 8 -3.74 -2.54 -30.54
C GLU A 8 -2.93 -2.30 -29.27
N MET A 9 -3.50 -2.63 -28.10
CA MET A 9 -2.81 -2.51 -26.83
C MET A 9 -1.54 -3.37 -26.79
N LYS A 10 -1.59 -4.58 -27.34
CA LYS A 10 -0.42 -5.46 -27.45
C LYS A 10 0.68 -4.83 -28.28
N ASN A 11 0.37 -4.28 -29.45
CA ASN A 11 1.37 -3.64 -30.29
C ASN A 11 2.00 -2.45 -29.57
N HIS A 12 1.18 -1.64 -28.93
CA HIS A 12 1.68 -0.48 -28.18
C HIS A 12 2.61 -0.86 -27.02
N ILE A 13 2.27 -1.90 -26.24
CA ILE A 13 3.10 -2.37 -25.13
C ILE A 13 4.41 -3.01 -25.62
N LYS A 14 4.42 -3.67 -26.79
CA LYS A 14 5.64 -4.27 -27.37
C LYS A 14 6.74 -3.24 -27.65
N ASP A 15 6.33 -2.03 -28.02
CA ASP A 15 7.24 -0.94 -28.36
C ASP A 15 7.77 -0.23 -27.09
N LEU A 16 7.23 -0.56 -25.93
CA LEU A 16 7.62 -0.04 -24.63
C LEU A 16 8.41 -1.12 -23.88
N ASP A 17 9.60 -0.78 -23.40
CA ASP A 17 10.37 -1.66 -22.50
C ASP A 17 9.80 -1.56 -21.07
N VAL A 18 8.66 -2.22 -20.84
CA VAL A 18 7.98 -2.21 -19.54
C VAL A 18 8.38 -3.41 -18.69
N GLU A 19 8.67 -3.18 -17.44
CA GLU A 19 8.99 -4.23 -16.46
C GLU A 19 7.73 -4.84 -15.84
N SER A 20 6.63 -4.08 -15.79
CA SER A 20 5.36 -4.56 -15.24
C SER A 20 4.15 -3.92 -15.92
N ILE A 21 3.02 -4.62 -15.87
CA ILE A 21 1.71 -4.14 -16.31
C ILE A 21 0.74 -4.32 -15.16
N SER A 22 -0.02 -3.27 -14.83
CA SER A 22 -0.94 -3.26 -13.71
C SER A 22 -2.32 -2.77 -14.13
N GLY A 23 -3.38 -3.42 -13.65
CA GLY A 23 -4.74 -3.04 -14.01
C GLY A 23 -5.82 -3.92 -13.39
N LYS A 24 -7.09 -3.59 -13.70
CA LYS A 24 -8.21 -4.43 -13.28
C LYS A 24 -8.00 -5.87 -13.76
N LYS A 25 -8.20 -6.84 -12.86
CA LYS A 25 -7.99 -8.26 -13.13
C LYS A 25 -8.67 -8.72 -14.42
N CYS A 26 -9.93 -8.36 -14.64
CA CYS A 26 -10.68 -8.75 -15.85
C CYS A 26 -10.06 -8.21 -17.17
N VAL A 27 -9.29 -7.13 -17.10
CA VAL A 27 -8.54 -6.57 -18.25
C VAL A 27 -7.23 -7.32 -18.42
N ILE A 28 -6.49 -7.49 -17.34
CA ILE A 28 -5.18 -8.16 -17.34
C ILE A 28 -5.30 -9.64 -17.76
N ASP A 29 -6.31 -10.36 -17.26
CA ASP A 29 -6.54 -11.76 -17.64
C ASP A 29 -6.79 -11.95 -19.15
N ARG A 30 -7.37 -10.95 -19.81
CA ARG A 30 -7.52 -10.94 -21.28
C ARG A 30 -6.20 -10.64 -22.00
N LEU A 31 -5.30 -9.86 -21.39
CA LEU A 31 -3.98 -9.57 -21.94
C LEU A 31 -3.06 -10.77 -21.82
N ILE A 32 -3.00 -11.41 -20.66
CA ILE A 32 -2.03 -12.49 -20.35
C ILE A 32 -2.17 -13.69 -21.32
N SER A 33 -3.39 -14.00 -21.79
CA SER A 33 -3.62 -15.06 -22.76
C SER A 33 -2.86 -14.86 -24.09
N LYS A 34 -2.40 -13.63 -24.35
CA LYS A 34 -1.71 -13.22 -25.59
C LYS A 34 -0.27 -12.74 -25.37
N TYR A 35 0.18 -12.65 -24.09
CA TYR A 35 1.52 -12.24 -23.71
C TYR A 35 2.23 -13.36 -22.97
N LYS A 36 3.33 -13.85 -23.56
CA LYS A 36 4.17 -14.90 -22.96
C LYS A 36 5.39 -14.35 -22.23
N ASP A 37 5.58 -13.02 -22.24
CA ASP A 37 6.80 -12.38 -21.77
C ASP A 37 6.71 -11.95 -20.28
N PHE A 38 5.55 -12.18 -19.62
CA PHE A 38 5.33 -11.93 -18.21
C PHE A 38 5.22 -13.25 -17.46
N TYR A 39 6.04 -13.44 -16.45
CA TYR A 39 6.23 -14.72 -15.76
C TYR A 39 5.61 -14.76 -14.37
N GLU A 40 5.44 -13.60 -13.74
CA GLU A 40 4.88 -13.51 -12.39
C GLU A 40 3.57 -12.72 -12.42
N LYS A 41 2.53 -13.29 -11.81
CA LYS A 41 1.21 -12.69 -11.68
C LYS A 41 0.87 -12.52 -10.21
N LEU A 42 0.56 -11.29 -9.81
CA LEU A 42 0.12 -10.95 -8.48
C LEU A 42 -1.30 -10.41 -8.50
N ASP A 43 -2.24 -11.20 -8.00
CA ASP A 43 -3.64 -10.78 -7.83
C ASP A 43 -3.83 -10.13 -6.46
N ASN A 44 -4.47 -8.96 -6.44
CA ASN A 44 -4.77 -8.19 -5.24
C ASN A 44 -6.26 -7.88 -5.15
N LYS A 45 -6.76 -7.71 -3.94
CA LYS A 45 -8.03 -7.07 -3.65
C LYS A 45 -7.82 -5.57 -3.56
N PHE A 46 -8.67 -4.79 -4.23
CA PHE A 46 -8.69 -3.33 -4.13
C PHE A 46 -9.80 -2.89 -3.20
N CYS A 47 -9.43 -2.17 -2.14
CA CYS A 47 -10.34 -1.75 -1.09
C CYS A 47 -10.38 -0.24 -0.95
N VAL A 48 -11.54 0.26 -0.50
CA VAL A 48 -11.75 1.66 -0.13
C VAL A 48 -12.41 1.75 1.24
N LEU A 49 -12.13 2.84 1.96
CA LEU A 49 -12.76 3.17 3.23
C LEU A 49 -13.59 4.44 3.06
N LYS A 50 -14.92 4.33 3.23
CA LYS A 50 -15.82 5.48 3.23
C LYS A 50 -16.25 5.87 4.64
N GLU A 51 -16.36 4.88 5.50
CA GLU A 51 -16.77 5.03 6.90
C GLU A 51 -15.88 4.17 7.76
N ILE A 52 -15.30 4.74 8.81
CA ILE A 52 -14.45 4.03 9.75
C ILE A 52 -15.32 3.42 10.86
N LYS A 53 -15.03 2.16 11.20
CA LYS A 53 -15.65 1.51 12.34
C LYS A 53 -14.93 1.96 13.61
N GLU A 54 -15.69 2.23 14.67
CA GLU A 54 -15.10 2.52 15.98
C GLU A 54 -14.36 1.27 16.52
N ILE A 55 -13.09 1.47 16.87
CA ILE A 55 -12.25 0.45 17.48
C ILE A 55 -11.60 1.04 18.72
N ASP A 56 -11.68 0.32 19.83
CA ASP A 56 -11.00 0.71 21.05
C ASP A 56 -9.52 0.33 20.99
N PHE A 57 -8.66 1.35 21.01
CA PHE A 57 -7.20 1.25 21.08
C PHE A 57 -6.65 1.76 22.43
N SER A 58 -7.45 1.72 23.49
CA SER A 58 -7.01 2.16 24.83
C SER A 58 -5.74 1.46 25.34
N ASN A 59 -5.55 0.20 24.90
CA ASN A 59 -4.37 -0.62 25.18
C ASN A 59 -3.12 -0.24 24.36
N MET A 60 -3.25 0.67 23.38
CA MET A 60 -2.14 1.14 22.54
C MET A 60 -1.55 2.47 22.97
N LYS A 61 -1.99 3.05 24.10
CA LYS A 61 -1.56 4.38 24.56
C LYS A 61 -0.06 4.50 24.83
N GLU A 62 0.62 3.40 25.10
CA GLU A 62 2.07 3.36 25.25
C GLU A 62 2.83 3.52 23.91
N TYR A 63 2.18 3.22 22.79
CA TYR A 63 2.79 3.30 21.46
C TYR A 63 2.51 4.66 20.84
N LYS A 64 3.54 5.49 20.79
CA LYS A 64 3.45 6.80 20.15
C LYS A 64 3.61 6.66 18.64
N ILE A 65 2.64 7.17 17.88
CA ILE A 65 2.76 7.33 16.42
C ILE A 65 3.55 8.61 16.16
N GLU A 66 4.62 8.49 15.38
CA GLU A 66 5.50 9.59 15.01
C GLU A 66 5.40 9.85 13.51
N ASN A 67 5.45 11.12 13.13
CA ASN A 67 5.48 11.55 11.74
C ASN A 67 6.93 11.46 11.22
N ALA A 68 7.13 10.70 10.15
CA ALA A 68 8.44 10.53 9.56
C ALA A 68 8.94 11.79 8.84
N GLN A 69 10.21 12.06 9.00
CA GLN A 69 10.96 13.05 8.24
C GLN A 69 11.85 12.35 7.20
N GLU A 70 12.45 13.10 6.28
CA GLU A 70 13.35 12.56 5.27
C GLU A 70 14.43 11.61 5.85
N LYS A 71 15.03 11.99 6.98
CA LYS A 71 16.05 11.20 7.69
C LYS A 71 15.57 9.82 8.17
N ASP A 72 14.27 9.64 8.37
CA ASP A 72 13.68 8.41 8.89
C ASP A 72 13.38 7.37 7.79
N ILE A 73 13.38 7.80 6.51
CA ILE A 73 12.99 6.95 5.38
C ILE A 73 13.93 5.75 5.19
N ASP A 74 15.23 5.92 5.44
CA ASP A 74 16.18 4.81 5.37
C ASP A 74 15.88 3.72 6.42
N GLU A 75 15.46 4.12 7.61
CA GLU A 75 15.08 3.17 8.67
C GLU A 75 13.74 2.49 8.36
N ILE A 76 12.77 3.23 7.81
CA ILE A 76 11.52 2.65 7.28
C ILE A 76 11.86 1.59 6.22
N GLY A 77 12.75 1.88 5.28
CA GLY A 77 13.21 0.92 4.27
C GLY A 77 13.83 -0.34 4.89
N LYS A 78 14.65 -0.18 5.93
CA LYS A 78 15.22 -1.32 6.68
C LYS A 78 14.12 -2.15 7.36
N LEU A 79 13.12 -1.51 7.97
CA LEU A 79 11.98 -2.21 8.58
C LEU A 79 11.18 -2.97 7.54
N LEU A 80 10.88 -2.37 6.39
CA LEU A 80 10.18 -3.02 5.29
C LEU A 80 10.94 -4.26 4.82
N ASN A 81 12.26 -4.17 4.58
CA ASN A 81 13.09 -5.30 4.15
C ASN A 81 13.23 -6.42 5.21
N ARG A 82 13.18 -6.09 6.51
CA ARG A 82 13.14 -7.10 7.60
C ARG A 82 11.79 -7.81 7.70
N SER A 83 10.75 -7.20 7.13
CA SER A 83 9.41 -7.77 7.10
C SER A 83 9.24 -8.67 5.87
N ASP A 84 8.33 -8.40 4.98
CA ASP A 84 8.06 -9.24 3.82
C ASP A 84 8.14 -8.45 2.50
N TYR A 85 8.63 -7.20 2.57
CA TYR A 85 8.83 -6.33 1.42
C TYR A 85 10.25 -6.43 0.87
N LYS A 86 10.39 -6.26 -0.45
CA LYS A 86 11.67 -6.05 -1.11
C LYS A 86 11.72 -4.60 -1.59
N VAL A 87 12.46 -3.77 -0.87
CA VAL A 87 12.55 -2.33 -1.14
C VAL A 87 13.87 -2.02 -1.81
N SER A 88 13.84 -1.42 -2.99
CA SER A 88 15.03 -1.00 -3.73
C SER A 88 15.57 0.35 -3.22
N LYS A 89 16.83 0.68 -3.57
CA LYS A 89 17.38 2.02 -3.30
C LYS A 89 16.59 3.11 -4.00
N ASN A 90 16.18 2.89 -5.25
CA ASN A 90 15.37 3.85 -6.01
C ASN A 90 14.07 4.17 -5.28
N TYR A 91 13.37 3.15 -4.76
CA TYR A 91 12.17 3.35 -3.96
C TYR A 91 12.42 4.28 -2.75
N ILE A 92 13.53 4.08 -2.03
CA ILE A 92 13.88 4.90 -0.87
C ILE A 92 14.12 6.36 -1.28
N GLU A 93 14.89 6.61 -2.34
CA GLU A 93 15.16 7.97 -2.80
C GLU A 93 13.90 8.67 -3.31
N GLU A 94 13.06 7.99 -4.07
CA GLU A 94 11.75 8.50 -4.50
C GLU A 94 10.87 8.87 -3.30
N ARG A 95 10.84 8.02 -2.26
CA ARG A 95 10.08 8.29 -1.04
C ARG A 95 10.56 9.54 -0.31
N LYS A 96 11.87 9.77 -0.23
CA LYS A 96 12.45 10.99 0.36
C LYS A 96 11.99 12.23 -0.39
N VAL A 97 12.06 12.21 -1.72
CA VAL A 97 11.61 13.33 -2.57
C VAL A 97 10.12 13.60 -2.34
N HIS A 98 9.25 12.60 -2.47
CA HIS A 98 7.81 12.78 -2.32
C HIS A 98 7.39 13.23 -0.92
N LEU A 99 8.09 12.76 0.12
CA LEU A 99 7.85 13.21 1.50
C LEU A 99 8.21 14.70 1.66
N LYS A 100 9.35 15.12 1.11
CA LYS A 100 9.80 16.51 1.14
C LYS A 100 8.86 17.45 0.38
N GLU A 101 8.31 16.98 -0.72
CA GLU A 101 7.31 17.72 -1.52
C GLU A 101 5.91 17.75 -0.88
N GLY A 102 5.68 16.99 0.20
CA GLY A 102 4.37 16.88 0.84
C GLY A 102 3.33 16.06 0.06
N ASN A 103 3.77 15.31 -0.96
CA ASN A 103 2.89 14.49 -1.81
C ASN A 103 2.48 13.17 -1.15
N VAL A 104 3.19 12.80 -0.09
CA VAL A 104 2.97 11.58 0.70
C VAL A 104 3.25 11.86 2.15
N ARG A 105 2.72 11.01 3.01
CA ARG A 105 3.05 11.00 4.45
C ARG A 105 3.50 9.61 4.88
N ALA A 106 4.30 9.55 5.92
CA ALA A 106 4.74 8.30 6.51
C ALA A 106 4.76 8.42 8.03
N TYR A 107 4.33 7.38 8.69
CA TYR A 107 4.27 7.29 10.15
C TYR A 107 4.97 6.03 10.62
N PHE A 108 5.50 6.08 11.82
CA PHE A 108 6.13 4.92 12.46
C PHE A 108 5.88 4.90 13.98
N ILE A 109 6.14 3.75 14.56
CA ILE A 109 6.21 3.54 16.00
C ILE A 109 7.60 2.99 16.31
N ARG A 110 8.22 3.50 17.38
CA ARG A 110 9.46 2.96 17.98
C ARG A 110 9.16 2.22 19.26
N ASN A 111 10.01 1.23 19.54
CA ASN A 111 10.20 0.67 20.85
C ASN A 111 11.68 0.86 21.17
N ASP A 112 11.97 1.66 22.17
CA ASP A 112 13.29 2.22 22.43
C ASP A 112 13.84 2.89 21.14
N ASP A 113 15.04 2.59 20.72
CA ASP A 113 15.66 3.17 19.52
C ASP A 113 15.30 2.41 18.22
N THR A 114 14.44 1.39 18.29
CA THR A 114 14.13 0.55 17.13
C THR A 114 12.75 0.86 16.55
N MET A 115 12.68 1.16 15.27
CA MET A 115 11.42 1.29 14.55
C MET A 115 10.78 -0.09 14.38
N ILE A 116 9.53 -0.25 14.87
CA ILE A 116 8.83 -1.54 14.97
C ILE A 116 7.59 -1.65 14.09
N SER A 117 6.98 -0.53 13.72
CA SER A 117 5.81 -0.52 12.83
C SER A 117 5.81 0.75 11.98
N THR A 118 5.28 0.66 10.76
CA THR A 118 5.14 1.79 9.83
C THR A 118 3.87 1.67 9.00
N VAL A 119 3.37 2.83 8.55
CA VAL A 119 2.35 3.00 7.53
C VAL A 119 2.65 4.26 6.74
N SER A 120 2.33 4.28 5.45
CA SER A 120 2.55 5.46 4.60
C SER A 120 1.40 5.65 3.62
N THR A 121 1.34 6.81 2.98
CA THR A 121 0.61 6.98 1.73
C THR A 121 1.56 6.82 0.55
N GLY A 122 1.10 6.17 -0.53
CA GLY A 122 1.87 6.01 -1.77
C GLY A 122 1.64 7.13 -2.75
N MET A 123 0.41 7.64 -2.75
CA MET A 123 -0.05 8.73 -3.59
C MET A 123 -1.24 9.39 -2.90
N GLU A 124 -1.26 10.72 -2.89
CA GLU A 124 -2.39 11.50 -2.42
C GLU A 124 -2.86 12.47 -3.50
N THR A 125 -4.17 12.54 -3.64
CA THR A 125 -4.87 13.56 -4.45
C THR A 125 -5.77 14.38 -3.55
N SER A 126 -6.52 15.32 -4.11
CA SER A 126 -7.52 16.11 -3.34
C SER A 126 -8.66 15.27 -2.75
N PHE A 127 -8.91 14.05 -3.24
CA PHE A 127 -10.04 13.21 -2.85
C PHE A 127 -9.71 11.74 -2.55
N LEU A 128 -8.50 11.28 -2.84
CA LEU A 128 -8.04 9.90 -2.62
C LEU A 128 -6.66 9.89 -1.98
N ALA A 129 -6.41 8.89 -1.13
CA ALA A 129 -5.07 8.57 -0.66
C ALA A 129 -4.85 7.06 -0.63
N MET A 130 -3.75 6.60 -1.25
CA MET A 130 -3.40 5.19 -1.26
C MET A 130 -2.56 4.85 -0.04
N VAL A 131 -3.07 4.01 0.84
CA VAL A 131 -2.36 3.48 2.01
C VAL A 131 -1.43 2.36 1.57
N VAL A 132 -0.15 2.50 1.89
CA VAL A 132 0.93 1.58 1.50
C VAL A 132 1.91 1.36 2.65
N SER A 133 2.89 0.50 2.45
CA SER A 133 4.00 0.26 3.39
C SER A 133 3.52 -0.08 4.80
N VAL A 134 2.39 -0.77 4.92
CA VAL A 134 1.87 -1.25 6.20
C VAL A 134 2.73 -2.42 6.64
N SER A 135 3.56 -2.21 7.63
CA SER A 135 4.50 -3.23 8.09
C SER A 135 4.72 -3.17 9.59
N THR A 136 4.89 -4.35 10.19
CA THR A 136 5.30 -4.51 11.59
C THR A 136 6.42 -5.54 11.67
N ASP A 137 7.49 -5.22 12.40
CA ASP A 137 8.60 -6.13 12.68
C ASP A 137 8.06 -7.46 13.21
N LYS A 138 8.58 -8.58 12.70
CA LYS A 138 8.10 -9.93 13.01
C LYS A 138 8.00 -10.23 14.51
N ARG A 139 8.90 -9.66 15.31
CA ARG A 139 8.93 -9.82 16.78
C ARG A 139 7.80 -9.09 17.51
N TYR A 140 7.16 -8.12 16.84
CA TYR A 140 6.09 -7.29 17.40
C TYR A 140 4.72 -7.53 16.75
N ARG A 141 4.61 -8.54 15.86
CA ARG A 141 3.33 -8.93 15.26
C ARG A 141 2.37 -9.53 16.30
N GLY A 142 1.09 -9.55 15.95
CA GLY A 142 0.04 -10.07 16.83
C GLY A 142 -0.41 -9.11 17.94
N LYS A 143 0.27 -7.97 18.11
CA LYS A 143 -0.04 -6.95 19.14
C LYS A 143 -1.03 -5.88 18.67
N GLY A 144 -1.52 -5.91 17.42
CA GLY A 144 -2.46 -4.92 16.89
C GLY A 144 -1.84 -3.66 16.31
N LEU A 145 -0.49 -3.51 16.29
CA LEU A 145 0.20 -2.31 15.83
C LEU A 145 -0.18 -1.90 14.40
N ALA A 146 -0.23 -2.84 13.45
CA ALA A 146 -0.64 -2.55 12.08
C ALA A 146 -2.07 -2.00 12.00
N SER A 147 -3.01 -2.59 12.76
CA SER A 147 -4.39 -2.09 12.85
C SER A 147 -4.44 -0.68 13.42
N TYR A 148 -3.70 -0.43 14.48
CA TYR A 148 -3.62 0.87 15.14
C TYR A 148 -3.06 1.95 14.19
N MET A 149 -1.98 1.65 13.47
CA MET A 149 -1.37 2.55 12.50
C MET A 149 -2.30 2.88 11.32
N VAL A 150 -2.87 1.84 10.70
CA VAL A 150 -3.79 2.02 9.57
C VAL A 150 -5.06 2.77 9.99
N TYR A 151 -5.61 2.46 11.18
CA TYR A 151 -6.78 3.15 11.70
C TYR A 151 -6.53 4.65 11.85
N ASN A 152 -5.43 5.04 12.49
CA ASN A 152 -5.12 6.46 12.73
C ASN A 152 -4.88 7.21 11.42
N LEU A 153 -4.07 6.66 10.50
CA LEU A 153 -3.88 7.27 9.17
C LEU A 153 -5.19 7.39 8.41
N SER A 154 -6.01 6.33 8.41
CA SER A 154 -7.30 6.34 7.70
C SER A 154 -8.27 7.37 8.28
N LYS A 155 -8.31 7.52 9.60
CA LYS A 155 -9.14 8.51 10.29
C LYS A 155 -8.72 9.93 9.92
N GLU A 156 -7.42 10.20 9.91
CA GLU A 156 -6.86 11.48 9.49
C GLU A 156 -7.25 11.82 8.05
N LEU A 157 -7.07 10.87 7.12
CA LEU A 157 -7.44 11.07 5.70
C LEU A 157 -8.94 11.33 5.50
N LEU A 158 -9.80 10.61 6.22
CA LEU A 158 -11.26 10.84 6.17
C LEU A 158 -11.64 12.22 6.71
N LEU A 159 -10.99 12.71 7.78
CA LEU A 159 -11.20 14.06 8.32
C LEU A 159 -10.79 15.15 7.33
N GLU A 160 -9.82 14.88 6.46
CA GLU A 160 -9.43 15.76 5.35
C GLU A 160 -10.38 15.65 4.13
N GLY A 161 -11.41 14.82 4.19
CA GLY A 161 -12.33 14.58 3.06
C GLY A 161 -11.77 13.65 1.98
N LYS A 162 -10.65 12.98 2.23
CA LYS A 162 -10.06 12.00 1.31
C LYS A 162 -10.62 10.61 1.57
N VAL A 163 -10.74 9.81 0.53
CA VAL A 163 -11.12 8.39 0.62
C VAL A 163 -9.84 7.54 0.68
N PRO A 164 -9.50 6.90 1.82
CA PRO A 164 -8.39 5.98 1.87
C PRO A 164 -8.67 4.74 1.02
N CYS A 165 -7.69 4.32 0.23
CA CYS A 165 -7.75 3.10 -0.56
C CYS A 165 -6.46 2.30 -0.41
N LEU A 166 -6.51 1.00 -0.67
CA LEU A 166 -5.35 0.11 -0.56
C LEU A 166 -5.52 -1.16 -1.39
N PHE A 167 -4.39 -1.84 -1.61
CA PHE A 167 -4.34 -3.18 -2.17
C PHE A 167 -3.84 -4.18 -1.12
N TYR A 168 -4.37 -5.39 -1.15
CA TYR A 168 -3.84 -6.50 -0.36
C TYR A 168 -4.07 -7.85 -1.06
N ASN A 169 -3.28 -8.87 -0.69
CA ASN A 169 -3.32 -10.19 -1.31
C ASN A 169 -3.21 -11.35 -0.30
N ASN A 170 -3.33 -11.07 0.99
CA ASN A 170 -3.29 -12.11 2.03
C ASN A 170 -4.36 -11.88 3.10
N ASP A 171 -4.85 -12.97 3.67
CA ASP A 171 -5.97 -12.95 4.61
C ASP A 171 -5.70 -12.23 5.92
N VAL A 172 -4.43 -12.19 6.37
CA VAL A 172 -4.05 -11.50 7.61
C VAL A 172 -4.26 -9.99 7.43
N ALA A 173 -3.75 -9.43 6.33
CA ALA A 173 -3.95 -8.03 5.99
C ALA A 173 -5.44 -7.74 5.74
N GLY A 174 -6.14 -8.63 5.01
CA GLY A 174 -7.58 -8.51 4.77
C GLY A 174 -8.38 -8.36 6.05
N LYS A 175 -8.12 -9.20 7.07
CA LYS A 175 -8.78 -9.10 8.37
C LYS A 175 -8.57 -7.75 9.05
N ILE A 176 -7.36 -7.21 8.99
CA ILE A 176 -7.04 -5.88 9.55
C ILE A 176 -7.93 -4.82 8.87
N TYR A 177 -7.93 -4.78 7.55
CA TYR A 177 -8.63 -3.76 6.78
C TYR A 177 -10.15 -3.86 6.91
N HIS A 178 -10.74 -5.06 6.85
CA HIS A 178 -12.17 -5.27 7.04
C HIS A 178 -12.65 -4.89 8.44
N ASN A 179 -11.84 -5.15 9.46
CA ASN A 179 -12.14 -4.75 10.83
C ASN A 179 -12.22 -3.22 10.97
N ILE A 180 -11.35 -2.47 10.28
CA ILE A 180 -11.36 -1.00 10.25
C ILE A 180 -12.57 -0.45 9.48
N GLY A 181 -13.11 -1.21 8.52
CA GLY A 181 -14.26 -0.83 7.71
C GLY A 181 -14.00 -0.75 6.20
N TYR A 182 -12.79 -1.08 5.75
CA TYR A 182 -12.48 -1.17 4.31
C TYR A 182 -13.39 -2.19 3.63
N LYS A 183 -13.83 -1.85 2.42
CA LYS A 183 -14.68 -2.72 1.59
C LYS A 183 -13.97 -3.01 0.27
N GLU A 184 -13.95 -4.27 -0.12
CA GLU A 184 -13.48 -4.67 -1.45
C GLU A 184 -14.44 -4.13 -2.50
N ILE A 185 -13.88 -3.48 -3.52
CA ILE A 185 -14.65 -2.93 -4.65
C ILE A 185 -14.21 -3.50 -5.98
N ASN A 186 -13.02 -4.10 -6.06
CA ASN A 186 -12.49 -4.68 -7.29
C ASN A 186 -11.33 -5.65 -7.02
N GLU A 187 -10.95 -6.40 -8.06
CA GLU A 187 -9.70 -7.14 -8.10
C GLU A 187 -8.71 -6.45 -9.05
N TRP A 188 -7.45 -6.45 -8.65
CA TRP A 188 -6.36 -5.80 -9.36
C TRP A 188 -5.19 -6.75 -9.55
N THR A 189 -4.67 -6.83 -10.76
CA THR A 189 -3.57 -7.73 -11.09
C THR A 189 -2.36 -6.93 -11.53
N ILE A 190 -1.19 -7.36 -11.08
CA ILE A 190 0.11 -6.89 -11.56
C ILE A 190 0.79 -8.07 -12.23
N LEU A 191 1.31 -7.85 -13.43
CA LEU A 191 2.17 -8.79 -14.16
C LEU A 191 3.58 -8.23 -14.15
N PHE A 192 4.56 -9.07 -13.87
CA PHE A 192 5.98 -8.75 -13.92
C PHE A 192 6.67 -9.58 -15.00
N LYS A 193 7.70 -8.97 -15.65
CA LYS A 193 8.65 -9.68 -16.52
C LYS A 193 9.54 -10.62 -15.74
#